data_49e693af11998174068926734607ed39
#
_entry.id   49e693af11998174068926734607ed39
#
_cell.length_a   1.000
_cell.length_b   1.000
_cell.length_c   1.000
_cell.angle_alpha   90.00
_cell.angle_beta   90.00
_cell.angle_gamma   90.00
#
_symmetry.space_group_name_H-M   'P 1'
#
loop_
_entity.id
_entity.type
_entity.pdbx_description
1 polymer ?
#
loop_
_entity_poly.entity_id
_entity_poly.type
_entity_poly.pdbx_seq_one_letter_code
_entity_poly.pdbx_strand_id
1 'polypeptide(L)'
;MQVGLGLGVATIDTLMTRGSVQRTDNPTDLAIEGDGFFIVKGGAADTFKFTRAGNFGIDRLGNLVTGGGLNVYGWQSYTKQPDGTYKFDTESPVEPINLYSDDVNKNKRMIAAKATTYAMFEGNLDASYAINTGAASGASSVTNVNNNKFTMPITVYDSLGNSYKISVAFRKTAVTGGATEWTWEVESGNGVTASGATGTILFDTEGQVIETSSVTPTITIIPASSVGSQNINVKLDFSRLTMYAADSSAKATNVDGYPAGSLVDFSIGSDGMITGIYSNGKQQPLGLIALAGFDNPAGLQKVGENMYLPTTNSGEFKKGVKAGSEGLGSLNPGTLEMSNVDLSKEFTEMIITQRGFQANSRIITTSDEMLQELVNLKR
;
A
#
# COMPACT_ATOMS: atom_id res chain seq x y z
N MET A 1 55.51 -15.52 46.99
CA MET A 1 55.14 -14.22 46.41
C MET A 1 54.19 -14.55 45.30
N GLN A 2 52.86 -14.20 45.37
CA GLN A 2 51.92 -14.33 44.27
C GLN A 2 51.99 -13.04 43.44
N VAL A 3 52.36 -13.19 42.19
CA VAL A 3 52.38 -12.07 41.24
C VAL A 3 51.03 -12.08 40.53
N GLY A 4 50.31 -10.96 40.62
CA GLY A 4 49.06 -10.81 39.87
C GLY A 4 49.32 -10.80 38.36
N LEU A 5 48.53 -11.55 37.58
CA LEU A 5 48.71 -11.71 36.13
C LEU A 5 48.07 -10.56 35.31
N GLY A 6 47.58 -9.50 35.98
CA GLY A 6 46.90 -8.38 35.35
C GLY A 6 45.40 -8.59 35.19
N LEU A 7 44.75 -7.71 34.44
CA LEU A 7 43.33 -7.78 34.06
C LEU A 7 43.20 -8.01 32.56
N GLY A 8 42.28 -8.85 32.17
CA GLY A 8 41.90 -9.06 30.76
C GLY A 8 40.40 -8.82 30.55
N VAL A 9 40.02 -8.46 29.36
CA VAL A 9 38.59 -8.40 28.95
C VAL A 9 38.07 -9.82 28.81
N ALA A 10 37.07 -10.19 29.61
CA ALA A 10 36.46 -11.52 29.56
C ALA A 10 35.37 -11.62 28.51
N THR A 11 34.48 -10.65 28.44
CA THR A 11 33.37 -10.58 27.47
C THR A 11 33.08 -9.14 27.09
N ILE A 12 32.54 -8.95 25.89
CA ILE A 12 31.93 -7.71 25.43
C ILE A 12 30.52 -8.07 24.95
N ASP A 13 29.51 -7.68 25.71
CA ASP A 13 28.13 -7.97 25.43
C ASP A 13 27.47 -6.77 24.76
N THR A 14 26.64 -7.03 23.74
CA THR A 14 25.88 -5.98 23.07
C THR A 14 24.48 -5.88 23.68
N LEU A 15 24.13 -4.70 24.19
CA LEU A 15 22.80 -4.43 24.73
C LEU A 15 21.86 -4.11 23.57
N MET A 16 20.91 -5.02 23.32
CA MET A 16 19.89 -4.90 22.26
C MET A 16 18.57 -4.32 22.80
N THR A 17 18.64 -3.38 23.76
CA THR A 17 17.46 -2.65 24.23
C THR A 17 17.02 -1.62 23.18
N ARG A 18 15.71 -1.34 23.13
CA ARG A 18 15.13 -0.41 22.17
C ARG A 18 15.48 1.04 22.52
N GLY A 19 15.76 1.83 21.48
CA GLY A 19 15.87 3.28 21.58
C GLY A 19 14.51 3.97 21.51
N SER A 20 14.48 5.26 21.84
CA SER A 20 13.32 6.13 21.59
C SER A 20 13.10 6.29 20.09
N VAL A 21 11.87 6.56 19.68
CA VAL A 21 11.54 6.82 18.28
C VAL A 21 11.49 8.33 18.04
N GLN A 22 12.20 8.80 17.02
CA GLN A 22 12.18 10.18 16.58
C GLN A 22 11.42 10.28 15.26
N ARG A 23 10.45 11.18 15.18
CA ARG A 23 9.72 11.45 13.94
C ARG A 23 10.60 12.23 12.96
N THR A 24 10.55 11.81 11.71
CA THR A 24 11.13 12.49 10.55
C THR A 24 10.03 12.79 9.55
N ASP A 25 10.26 13.72 8.61
CA ASP A 25 9.29 14.03 7.57
C ASP A 25 9.55 13.23 6.28
N ASN A 26 10.43 12.23 6.34
CA ASN A 26 10.79 11.40 5.20
C ASN A 26 9.98 10.10 5.21
N PRO A 27 9.16 9.81 4.19
CA PRO A 27 8.31 8.61 4.15
C PRO A 27 9.10 7.29 4.03
N THR A 28 10.39 7.35 3.64
CA THR A 28 11.26 6.17 3.55
C THR A 28 11.97 5.83 4.85
N ASP A 29 11.90 6.70 5.85
CA ASP A 29 12.44 6.42 7.18
C ASP A 29 11.49 5.51 7.95
N LEU A 30 12.00 4.41 8.47
CA LEU A 30 11.23 3.36 9.13
C LEU A 30 11.85 2.96 10.45
N ALA A 31 11.09 3.00 11.54
CA ALA A 31 11.48 2.39 12.81
C ALA A 31 10.71 1.08 13.01
N ILE A 32 11.33 0.09 13.66
CA ILE A 32 10.68 -1.15 14.07
C ILE A 32 10.17 -0.98 15.50
N GLU A 33 8.86 -1.01 15.69
CA GLU A 33 8.23 -0.98 17.00
C GLU A 33 8.06 -2.41 17.53
N GLY A 34 9.12 -2.97 18.01
CA GLY A 34 9.17 -4.35 18.45
C GLY A 34 10.51 -5.02 18.19
N ASP A 35 10.53 -6.34 18.22
CA ASP A 35 11.69 -7.13 17.87
C ASP A 35 11.76 -7.31 16.36
N GLY A 36 12.97 -7.52 15.84
CA GLY A 36 13.21 -7.74 14.41
C GLY A 36 14.28 -6.85 13.83
N PHE A 37 14.70 -7.18 12.62
CA PHE A 37 15.72 -6.47 11.85
C PHE A 37 15.29 -6.38 10.40
N PHE A 38 15.64 -5.30 9.74
CA PHE A 38 15.56 -5.20 8.29
C PHE A 38 16.57 -6.11 7.63
N ILE A 39 16.18 -6.73 6.54
CA ILE A 39 17.03 -7.62 5.74
C ILE A 39 17.63 -6.80 4.61
N VAL A 40 18.97 -6.74 4.57
CA VAL A 40 19.68 -6.01 3.54
C VAL A 40 20.76 -6.89 2.91
N LYS A 41 21.02 -6.68 1.63
CA LYS A 41 22.03 -7.46 0.90
C LYS A 41 22.66 -6.61 -0.21
N GLY A 42 23.92 -6.88 -0.50
CA GLY A 42 24.66 -6.22 -1.56
C GLY A 42 26.14 -6.12 -1.19
N GLY A 43 26.92 -5.55 -2.10
CA GLY A 43 28.37 -5.46 -1.98
C GLY A 43 29.09 -6.74 -2.43
N ALA A 44 30.41 -6.77 -2.26
CA ALA A 44 31.28 -7.82 -2.81
C ALA A 44 31.03 -9.22 -2.19
N ALA A 45 30.49 -9.29 -0.98
CA ALA A 45 30.28 -10.57 -0.28
C ALA A 45 28.94 -11.24 -0.57
N ASP A 46 28.00 -10.54 -1.20
CA ASP A 46 26.64 -11.01 -1.56
C ASP A 46 25.93 -11.84 -0.46
N THR A 47 26.15 -11.49 0.81
CA THR A 47 25.57 -12.14 1.98
C THR A 47 24.48 -11.25 2.60
N PHE A 48 23.45 -11.87 3.19
CA PHE A 48 22.44 -11.14 3.95
C PHE A 48 23.07 -10.51 5.20
N LYS A 49 22.77 -9.24 5.41
CA LYS A 49 23.07 -8.48 6.61
C LYS A 49 21.77 -7.99 7.22
N PHE A 50 21.80 -7.70 8.49
CA PHE A 50 20.63 -7.31 9.26
C PHE A 50 20.89 -5.97 9.93
N THR A 51 19.89 -5.09 9.93
CA THR A 51 20.03 -3.76 10.53
C THR A 51 18.73 -3.32 11.19
N ARG A 52 18.83 -2.49 12.23
CA ARG A 52 17.68 -1.75 12.78
C ARG A 52 17.62 -0.31 12.27
N ALA A 53 18.69 0.15 11.62
CA ALA A 53 18.71 1.48 11.01
C ALA A 53 17.81 1.50 9.77
N GLY A 54 16.72 2.24 9.83
CA GLY A 54 15.70 2.31 8.78
C GLY A 54 15.75 3.60 7.97
N ASN A 55 16.89 4.27 7.89
CA ASN A 55 17.12 5.44 7.06
C ASN A 55 17.32 5.02 5.60
N PHE A 56 16.24 4.66 4.93
CA PHE A 56 16.27 4.19 3.56
C PHE A 56 16.11 5.32 2.56
N GLY A 57 16.62 5.07 1.35
CA GLY A 57 16.44 5.93 0.19
C GLY A 57 16.03 5.12 -1.02
N ILE A 58 15.69 5.80 -2.11
CA ILE A 58 15.37 5.18 -3.39
C ILE A 58 16.49 5.54 -4.38
N ASP A 59 17.08 4.55 -5.00
CA ASP A 59 18.09 4.77 -6.03
C ASP A 59 17.46 5.19 -7.36
N ARG A 60 18.30 5.51 -8.35
CA ARG A 60 17.84 5.91 -9.70
C ARG A 60 17.06 4.81 -10.42
N LEU A 61 17.29 3.56 -10.08
CA LEU A 61 16.62 2.40 -10.68
C LEU A 61 15.31 2.06 -9.98
N GLY A 62 15.05 2.66 -8.80
CA GLY A 62 13.86 2.43 -8.00
C GLY A 62 14.04 1.40 -6.88
N ASN A 63 15.25 0.94 -6.63
CA ASN A 63 15.50 0.03 -5.51
C ASN A 63 15.44 0.79 -4.19
N LEU A 64 14.86 0.18 -3.19
CA LEU A 64 14.93 0.65 -1.81
C LEU A 64 16.29 0.27 -1.24
N VAL A 65 17.09 1.27 -0.85
CA VAL A 65 18.49 1.08 -0.43
C VAL A 65 18.77 1.74 0.90
N THR A 66 19.76 1.20 1.63
CA THR A 66 20.34 1.85 2.81
C THR A 66 21.26 3.01 2.39
N GLY A 67 21.62 3.87 3.31
CA GLY A 67 22.63 4.93 3.08
C GLY A 67 24.00 4.40 2.59
N GLY A 68 24.31 3.13 2.85
CA GLY A 68 25.50 2.43 2.32
C GLY A 68 25.31 1.77 0.96
N GLY A 69 24.15 1.93 0.30
CA GLY A 69 23.87 1.38 -1.03
C GLY A 69 23.51 -0.12 -1.05
N LEU A 70 23.15 -0.71 0.09
CA LEU A 70 22.65 -2.09 0.13
C LEU A 70 21.15 -2.10 -0.12
N ASN A 71 20.68 -3.06 -0.94
CA ASN A 71 19.26 -3.23 -1.22
C ASN A 71 18.50 -3.78 0.00
N VAL A 72 17.32 -3.23 0.26
CA VAL A 72 16.36 -3.76 1.24
C VAL A 72 15.56 -4.89 0.60
N TYR A 73 15.36 -5.96 1.34
CA TYR A 73 14.73 -7.18 0.86
C TYR A 73 13.32 -7.37 1.42
N GLY A 74 12.47 -7.99 0.62
CA GLY A 74 11.08 -8.29 0.96
C GLY A 74 10.42 -9.10 -0.14
N TRP A 75 9.12 -8.92 -0.36
CA TRP A 75 8.36 -9.60 -1.39
C TRP A 75 7.72 -8.61 -2.36
N GLN A 76 7.68 -8.96 -3.62
CA GLN A 76 7.07 -8.14 -4.67
C GLN A 76 5.88 -8.85 -5.33
N SER A 77 5.86 -10.19 -5.28
CA SER A 77 4.78 -11.00 -5.84
C SER A 77 3.54 -10.97 -4.95
N TYR A 78 2.40 -10.58 -5.53
CA TYR A 78 1.13 -10.55 -4.83
C TYR A 78 -0.02 -11.04 -5.72
N THR A 79 -1.09 -11.50 -5.10
CA THR A 79 -2.35 -11.85 -5.74
C THR A 79 -3.45 -10.92 -5.26
N LYS A 80 -4.30 -10.47 -6.21
CA LYS A 80 -5.49 -9.71 -5.87
C LYS A 80 -6.60 -10.66 -5.48
N GLN A 81 -7.15 -10.50 -4.28
CA GLN A 81 -8.26 -11.30 -3.78
C GLN A 81 -9.60 -10.81 -4.36
N PRO A 82 -10.65 -11.65 -4.37
CA PRO A 82 -11.99 -11.26 -4.84
C PRO A 82 -12.60 -10.09 -4.09
N ASP A 83 -12.24 -9.88 -2.83
CA ASP A 83 -12.65 -8.76 -1.98
C ASP A 83 -11.93 -7.44 -2.32
N GLY A 84 -11.01 -7.47 -3.28
CA GLY A 84 -10.22 -6.32 -3.71
C GLY A 84 -8.94 -6.09 -2.92
N THR A 85 -8.67 -6.86 -1.86
CA THR A 85 -7.43 -6.79 -1.09
C THR A 85 -6.27 -7.47 -1.83
N TYR A 86 -5.05 -7.18 -1.40
CA TYR A 86 -3.84 -7.76 -1.97
C TYR A 86 -3.15 -8.66 -0.96
N LYS A 87 -2.82 -9.88 -1.35
CA LYS A 87 -2.09 -10.84 -0.53
C LYS A 87 -0.74 -11.12 -1.17
N PHE A 88 0.34 -10.82 -0.43
CA PHE A 88 1.70 -11.14 -0.84
C PHE A 88 2.01 -12.63 -0.58
N ASP A 89 2.84 -13.21 -1.43
CA ASP A 89 3.38 -14.55 -1.25
C ASP A 89 4.59 -14.47 -0.31
N THR A 90 4.34 -14.64 0.99
CA THR A 90 5.36 -14.59 2.03
C THR A 90 6.12 -15.90 2.24
N GLU A 91 5.74 -16.97 1.54
CA GLU A 91 6.47 -18.25 1.58
C GLU A 91 7.60 -18.31 0.55
N SER A 92 7.57 -17.43 -0.46
CA SER A 92 8.66 -17.32 -1.44
C SER A 92 9.91 -16.69 -0.83
N PRO A 93 11.11 -16.97 -1.39
CA PRO A 93 12.33 -16.31 -0.97
C PRO A 93 12.23 -14.79 -1.07
N VAL A 94 12.86 -14.08 -0.13
CA VAL A 94 12.91 -12.61 -0.18
C VAL A 94 13.75 -12.13 -1.35
N GLU A 95 13.31 -11.08 -2.01
CA GLU A 95 13.93 -10.44 -3.16
C GLU A 95 14.17 -8.95 -2.93
N PRO A 96 15.09 -8.28 -3.65
CA PRO A 96 15.32 -6.84 -3.47
C PRO A 96 14.05 -6.06 -3.88
N ILE A 97 13.63 -5.14 -3.04
CA ILE A 97 12.44 -4.32 -3.30
C ILE A 97 12.77 -3.25 -4.33
N ASN A 98 12.08 -3.31 -5.48
CA ASN A 98 12.11 -2.28 -6.50
C ASN A 98 10.72 -1.66 -6.68
N LEU A 99 10.64 -0.32 -6.56
CA LEU A 99 9.38 0.44 -6.64
C LEU A 99 8.98 0.77 -8.07
N TYR A 100 9.91 0.68 -9.03
CA TYR A 100 9.67 1.10 -10.41
C TYR A 100 9.44 -0.06 -11.38
N SER A 101 10.03 -1.21 -11.12
CA SER A 101 9.86 -2.39 -11.96
C SER A 101 10.19 -3.66 -11.20
N ASP A 102 9.60 -4.78 -11.59
CA ASP A 102 9.97 -6.12 -11.15
C ASP A 102 9.72 -7.14 -12.26
N ASP A 103 10.14 -8.39 -12.04
CA ASP A 103 9.98 -9.46 -13.03
C ASP A 103 8.52 -9.90 -13.19
N VAL A 104 7.69 -9.73 -12.15
CA VAL A 104 6.28 -10.14 -12.12
C VAL A 104 5.37 -9.04 -12.65
N ASN A 105 5.45 -7.83 -12.07
CA ASN A 105 4.54 -6.72 -12.38
C ASN A 105 5.07 -5.78 -13.47
N LYS A 106 6.28 -6.06 -13.99
CA LYS A 106 6.94 -5.26 -15.03
C LYS A 106 7.13 -3.80 -14.61
N ASN A 107 6.58 -2.87 -15.38
CA ASN A 107 6.73 -1.43 -15.14
C ASN A 107 5.69 -0.96 -14.12
N LYS A 108 6.10 -0.69 -12.88
CA LYS A 108 5.26 -0.16 -11.80
C LYS A 108 5.12 1.36 -11.85
N ARG A 109 5.88 2.06 -12.70
CA ARG A 109 5.73 3.52 -12.87
C ARG A 109 4.42 3.91 -13.52
N MET A 110 3.77 2.96 -14.18
CA MET A 110 2.47 3.18 -14.81
C MET A 110 1.52 2.04 -14.46
N ILE A 111 0.34 2.40 -13.99
CA ILE A 111 -0.77 1.46 -13.91
C ILE A 111 -1.47 1.42 -15.27
N ALA A 112 -1.68 0.23 -15.80
CA ALA A 112 -2.39 0.06 -17.06
C ALA A 112 -3.84 0.55 -16.96
N ALA A 113 -4.39 1.05 -18.06
CA ALA A 113 -5.80 1.36 -18.16
C ALA A 113 -6.65 0.10 -17.98
N LYS A 114 -7.83 0.26 -17.41
CA LYS A 114 -8.83 -0.80 -17.30
C LYS A 114 -10.07 -0.41 -18.09
N ALA A 115 -10.44 -1.23 -19.06
CA ALA A 115 -11.69 -1.07 -19.76
C ALA A 115 -12.87 -1.16 -18.79
N THR A 116 -13.89 -0.33 -19.00
CA THR A 116 -15.13 -0.36 -18.23
C THR A 116 -15.89 -1.64 -18.54
N THR A 117 -16.21 -2.41 -17.52
CA THR A 117 -17.02 -3.62 -17.62
C THR A 117 -18.35 -3.52 -16.86
N TYR A 118 -18.42 -2.59 -15.91
CA TYR A 118 -19.57 -2.42 -15.04
C TYR A 118 -19.81 -0.95 -14.73
N ALA A 119 -21.09 -0.56 -14.70
CA ALA A 119 -21.54 0.77 -14.30
C ALA A 119 -22.83 0.66 -13.51
N MET A 120 -22.84 1.14 -12.26
CA MET A 120 -24.00 1.17 -11.39
C MET A 120 -24.62 2.56 -11.37
N PHE A 121 -25.93 2.60 -11.38
CA PHE A 121 -26.72 3.82 -11.33
C PHE A 121 -27.54 3.86 -10.04
N GLU A 122 -27.59 5.03 -9.43
CA GLU A 122 -28.26 5.26 -8.15
C GLU A 122 -28.95 6.63 -8.15
N GLY A 123 -30.09 6.73 -7.53
CA GLY A 123 -30.86 7.98 -7.36
C GLY A 123 -32.27 7.86 -7.84
N ASN A 124 -32.96 9.00 -7.94
CA ASN A 124 -34.40 9.09 -8.22
C ASN A 124 -34.69 9.47 -9.66
N LEU A 125 -35.72 8.87 -10.23
CA LEU A 125 -36.39 9.31 -11.46
C LEU A 125 -37.75 9.92 -11.05
N ASP A 126 -38.05 11.13 -11.51
CA ASP A 126 -39.24 11.84 -11.10
C ASP A 126 -40.53 11.16 -11.64
N ALA A 127 -41.34 10.65 -10.72
CA ALA A 127 -42.61 9.99 -11.03
C ALA A 127 -43.63 10.92 -11.72
N SER A 128 -43.47 12.25 -11.57
CA SER A 128 -44.38 13.23 -12.16
C SER A 128 -44.18 13.45 -13.65
N TYR A 129 -43.14 12.86 -14.27
CA TYR A 129 -42.94 12.95 -15.72
C TYR A 129 -44.15 12.40 -16.49
N ALA A 130 -44.59 13.16 -17.49
CA ALA A 130 -45.69 12.74 -18.35
C ALA A 130 -45.30 11.52 -19.21
N ILE A 131 -46.23 10.61 -19.40
CA ILE A 131 -46.05 9.42 -20.25
C ILE A 131 -45.77 9.87 -21.67
N ASN A 132 -44.63 9.48 -22.20
CA ASN A 132 -44.30 9.70 -23.62
C ASN A 132 -44.74 8.50 -24.46
N THR A 133 -45.96 8.51 -24.91
CA THR A 133 -46.45 7.56 -25.91
C THR A 133 -45.86 7.96 -27.27
N GLY A 134 -44.66 7.40 -27.58
CA GLY A 134 -43.95 7.68 -28.83
C GLY A 134 -44.89 7.63 -30.03
N ALA A 135 -45.03 8.75 -30.69
CA ALA A 135 -45.61 9.03 -32.01
C ALA A 135 -46.48 7.93 -32.62
N ALA A 136 -47.75 7.91 -32.31
CA ALA A 136 -48.73 7.47 -33.28
C ALA A 136 -48.79 8.48 -34.45
N SER A 137 -48.36 8.04 -35.61
CA SER A 137 -48.48 8.75 -36.88
C SER A 137 -49.89 9.32 -37.06
N GLY A 138 -50.05 10.66 -37.01
CA GLY A 138 -51.25 11.26 -37.57
C GLY A 138 -52.03 12.28 -36.73
N ALA A 139 -51.54 12.86 -35.66
CA ALA A 139 -52.18 14.01 -35.03
C ALA A 139 -51.18 15.16 -34.80
N SER A 140 -51.44 16.26 -35.50
CA SER A 140 -50.76 17.53 -35.33
C SER A 140 -51.02 18.10 -33.92
N SER A 141 -50.18 17.75 -32.98
CA SER A 141 -50.10 18.41 -31.69
C SER A 141 -48.64 18.43 -31.30
N VAL A 142 -47.96 19.51 -31.67
CA VAL A 142 -46.59 19.82 -31.28
C VAL A 142 -46.63 20.17 -29.78
N THR A 143 -46.63 19.17 -28.94
CA THR A 143 -46.27 19.33 -27.53
C THR A 143 -44.84 18.86 -27.35
N ASN A 144 -43.99 19.76 -26.89
CA ASN A 144 -42.56 19.65 -26.59
C ASN A 144 -42.11 18.23 -26.24
N VAL A 145 -41.66 17.46 -27.24
CA VAL A 145 -41.12 16.11 -27.12
C VAL A 145 -39.80 16.08 -26.32
N ASN A 146 -39.23 17.25 -26.06
CA ASN A 146 -37.94 17.38 -25.36
C ASN A 146 -38.01 17.47 -23.82
N ASN A 147 -39.21 17.61 -23.24
CA ASN A 147 -39.33 17.93 -21.80
C ASN A 147 -39.56 16.71 -20.88
N ASN A 148 -39.67 15.51 -21.42
CA ASN A 148 -39.94 14.30 -20.65
C ASN A 148 -38.82 13.26 -20.71
N LYS A 149 -37.59 13.74 -20.83
CA LYS A 149 -36.41 12.89 -20.93
C LYS A 149 -35.41 13.33 -19.85
N PHE A 150 -35.02 12.40 -19.02
CA PHE A 150 -33.91 12.58 -18.10
C PHE A 150 -32.66 11.95 -18.68
N THR A 151 -31.55 12.67 -18.74
CA THR A 151 -30.30 12.21 -19.35
C THR A 151 -29.16 12.24 -18.34
N MET A 152 -28.47 11.10 -18.20
CA MET A 152 -27.31 10.96 -17.34
C MET A 152 -26.04 10.76 -18.17
N PRO A 153 -25.05 11.63 -18.08
CA PRO A 153 -23.75 11.41 -18.68
C PRO A 153 -22.94 10.40 -17.88
N ILE A 154 -22.26 9.49 -18.61
CA ILE A 154 -21.29 8.54 -18.04
C ILE A 154 -20.02 8.55 -18.89
N THR A 155 -18.87 8.44 -18.23
CA THR A 155 -17.59 8.28 -18.90
C THR A 155 -17.14 6.83 -18.77
N VAL A 156 -16.91 6.18 -19.90
CA VAL A 156 -16.37 4.82 -19.99
C VAL A 156 -15.00 4.83 -20.62
N TYR A 157 -14.19 3.84 -20.30
CA TYR A 157 -12.81 3.73 -20.78
C TYR A 157 -12.62 2.44 -21.55
N ASP A 158 -11.78 2.50 -22.59
CA ASP A 158 -11.34 1.31 -23.31
C ASP A 158 -10.07 0.69 -22.70
N SER A 159 -9.58 -0.39 -23.28
CA SER A 159 -8.38 -1.09 -22.82
C SER A 159 -7.08 -0.27 -22.99
N LEU A 160 -7.09 0.76 -23.81
CA LEU A 160 -5.97 1.67 -24.03
C LEU A 160 -6.04 2.92 -23.14
N GLY A 161 -7.16 3.15 -22.43
CA GLY A 161 -7.39 4.28 -21.55
C GLY A 161 -8.04 5.50 -22.21
N ASN A 162 -8.51 5.37 -23.44
CA ASN A 162 -9.29 6.43 -24.07
C ASN A 162 -10.64 6.55 -23.38
N SER A 163 -11.11 7.77 -23.15
CA SER A 163 -12.38 8.06 -22.51
C SER A 163 -13.46 8.36 -23.54
N TYR A 164 -14.63 7.73 -23.35
CA TYR A 164 -15.82 7.95 -24.18
C TYR A 164 -16.95 8.44 -23.29
N LYS A 165 -17.51 9.59 -23.64
CA LYS A 165 -18.68 10.14 -22.96
C LYS A 165 -19.93 9.65 -23.70
N ILE A 166 -20.74 8.88 -23.03
CA ILE A 166 -22.07 8.45 -23.48
C ILE A 166 -23.10 8.98 -22.51
N SER A 167 -24.34 9.04 -22.94
CA SER A 167 -25.45 9.48 -22.10
C SER A 167 -26.52 8.40 -22.06
N VAL A 168 -27.01 8.07 -20.87
CA VAL A 168 -28.17 7.19 -20.71
C VAL A 168 -29.40 8.06 -20.50
N ALA A 169 -30.34 7.98 -21.41
CA ALA A 169 -31.57 8.74 -21.38
C ALA A 169 -32.73 7.86 -20.90
N PHE A 170 -33.54 8.37 -20.00
CA PHE A 170 -34.70 7.70 -19.44
C PHE A 170 -35.98 8.42 -19.83
N ARG A 171 -37.00 7.66 -20.22
CA ARG A 171 -38.31 8.17 -20.57
C ARG A 171 -39.39 7.30 -19.93
N LYS A 172 -40.39 7.91 -19.33
CA LYS A 172 -41.57 7.20 -18.83
C LYS A 172 -42.48 6.85 -19.98
N THR A 173 -42.76 5.56 -20.19
CA THR A 173 -43.49 5.08 -21.38
C THR A 173 -44.88 4.57 -21.09
N ALA A 174 -45.10 3.89 -19.95
CA ALA A 174 -46.41 3.35 -19.63
C ALA A 174 -46.64 3.25 -18.13
N VAL A 175 -47.92 3.15 -17.73
CA VAL A 175 -48.32 2.71 -16.39
C VAL A 175 -49.40 1.63 -16.62
N THR A 176 -49.07 0.39 -16.24
CA THR A 176 -49.95 -0.76 -16.52
C THR A 176 -49.97 -1.67 -15.28
N GLY A 177 -51.18 -1.98 -14.78
CA GLY A 177 -51.35 -2.98 -13.71
C GLY A 177 -50.67 -2.67 -12.40
N GLY A 178 -50.44 -1.38 -12.08
CA GLY A 178 -49.72 -0.95 -10.88
C GLY A 178 -48.20 -0.85 -11.03
N ALA A 179 -47.65 -1.23 -12.17
CA ALA A 179 -46.23 -1.03 -12.49
C ALA A 179 -46.05 0.17 -13.43
N THR A 180 -45.01 0.95 -13.23
CA THR A 180 -44.59 2.05 -14.10
C THR A 180 -43.40 1.62 -14.94
N GLU A 181 -43.55 1.73 -16.26
CA GLU A 181 -42.50 1.39 -17.19
C GLU A 181 -41.72 2.63 -17.64
N TRP A 182 -40.40 2.52 -17.55
CA TRP A 182 -39.45 3.48 -18.09
C TRP A 182 -38.60 2.82 -19.16
N THR A 183 -38.49 3.45 -20.30
CA THR A 183 -37.57 3.05 -21.37
C THR A 183 -36.25 3.83 -21.19
N TRP A 184 -35.15 3.12 -21.22
CA TRP A 184 -33.84 3.74 -21.29
C TRP A 184 -33.22 3.56 -22.67
N GLU A 185 -32.42 4.53 -23.08
CA GLU A 185 -31.71 4.55 -24.35
C GLU A 185 -30.32 5.13 -24.14
N VAL A 186 -29.29 4.49 -24.72
CA VAL A 186 -27.94 5.01 -24.72
C VAL A 186 -27.74 5.90 -25.95
N GLU A 187 -27.48 7.17 -25.68
CA GLU A 187 -27.08 8.15 -26.68
C GLU A 187 -25.57 8.17 -26.82
N SER A 188 -25.07 7.76 -27.98
CA SER A 188 -23.65 7.77 -28.28
C SER A 188 -23.15 9.21 -28.47
N GLY A 189 -22.05 9.55 -27.82
CA GLY A 189 -21.29 10.78 -28.12
C GLY A 189 -20.47 10.65 -29.40
N ASN A 190 -19.75 11.70 -29.75
CA ASN A 190 -18.95 11.79 -30.97
C ASN A 190 -17.97 10.62 -31.14
N GLY A 191 -18.11 9.88 -32.26
CA GLY A 191 -17.14 8.86 -32.68
C GLY A 191 -17.34 7.47 -32.09
N VAL A 192 -18.47 7.21 -31.44
CA VAL A 192 -18.75 5.90 -30.80
C VAL A 192 -20.14 5.39 -31.26
N THR A 193 -20.23 4.12 -31.57
CA THR A 193 -21.49 3.45 -31.82
C THR A 193 -21.84 2.52 -30.67
N ALA A 194 -23.03 2.60 -30.12
CA ALA A 194 -23.52 1.67 -29.11
C ALA A 194 -24.48 0.65 -29.70
N SER A 195 -24.29 -0.62 -29.36
CA SER A 195 -25.19 -1.73 -29.73
C SER A 195 -25.85 -2.29 -28.48
N GLY A 196 -27.11 -2.72 -28.55
CA GLY A 196 -27.89 -3.13 -27.37
C GLY A 196 -28.33 -1.96 -26.49
N ALA A 197 -28.50 -0.80 -27.12
CA ALA A 197 -28.52 0.51 -26.44
C ALA A 197 -29.91 0.95 -25.96
N THR A 198 -30.91 0.05 -25.90
CA THR A 198 -32.28 0.35 -25.43
C THR A 198 -32.83 -0.79 -24.60
N GLY A 199 -33.71 -0.46 -23.67
CA GLY A 199 -34.41 -1.44 -22.84
C GLY A 199 -35.42 -0.78 -21.93
N THR A 200 -36.08 -1.58 -21.09
CA THR A 200 -37.14 -1.12 -20.18
C THR A 200 -36.78 -1.46 -18.72
N ILE A 201 -37.20 -0.60 -17.81
CA ILE A 201 -37.14 -0.82 -16.37
C ILE A 201 -38.58 -0.66 -15.84
N LEU A 202 -38.97 -1.56 -14.95
CA LEU A 202 -40.27 -1.54 -14.30
C LEU A 202 -40.10 -1.13 -12.85
N PHE A 203 -40.94 -0.19 -12.41
CA PHE A 203 -41.07 0.22 -11.02
C PHE A 203 -42.41 -0.22 -10.44
N ASP A 204 -42.42 -0.66 -9.22
CA ASP A 204 -43.62 -1.01 -8.49
C ASP A 204 -44.40 0.23 -7.99
N THR A 205 -45.49 0.00 -7.27
CA THR A 205 -46.31 1.06 -6.65
C THR A 205 -45.63 1.79 -5.51
N GLU A 206 -44.55 1.22 -4.98
CA GLU A 206 -43.73 1.80 -3.90
C GLU A 206 -42.51 2.56 -4.48
N GLY A 207 -42.38 2.61 -5.79
CA GLY A 207 -41.29 3.31 -6.50
C GLY A 207 -39.96 2.57 -6.49
N GLN A 208 -39.97 1.26 -6.22
CA GLN A 208 -38.78 0.40 -6.27
C GLN A 208 -38.69 -0.31 -7.62
N VAL A 209 -37.47 -0.60 -8.05
CA VAL A 209 -37.25 -1.36 -9.30
C VAL A 209 -37.67 -2.80 -9.11
N ILE A 210 -38.52 -3.30 -10.00
CA ILE A 210 -38.90 -4.71 -10.06
C ILE A 210 -37.73 -5.47 -10.69
N GLU A 211 -37.11 -6.40 -9.94
CA GLU A 211 -35.99 -7.20 -10.42
C GLU A 211 -36.41 -8.12 -11.57
N THR A 212 -35.99 -7.75 -12.76
CA THR A 212 -36.12 -8.54 -13.97
C THR A 212 -34.75 -8.63 -14.67
N SER A 213 -34.61 -9.50 -15.67
CA SER A 213 -33.40 -9.58 -16.50
C SER A 213 -33.04 -8.26 -17.21
N SER A 214 -34.00 -7.34 -17.30
CA SER A 214 -33.83 -6.00 -17.90
C SER A 214 -33.14 -4.99 -16.96
N VAL A 215 -32.99 -5.29 -15.67
CA VAL A 215 -32.38 -4.37 -14.67
C VAL A 215 -30.87 -4.29 -14.82
N THR A 216 -30.24 -5.34 -15.36
CA THR A 216 -28.77 -5.38 -15.55
C THR A 216 -28.40 -5.70 -17.01
N PRO A 217 -28.77 -4.84 -17.97
CA PRO A 217 -28.46 -5.07 -19.39
C PRO A 217 -26.97 -4.89 -19.68
N THR A 218 -26.50 -5.52 -20.73
CA THR A 218 -25.16 -5.33 -21.28
C THR A 218 -25.22 -4.57 -22.58
N ILE A 219 -24.49 -3.49 -22.66
CA ILE A 219 -24.30 -2.70 -23.88
C ILE A 219 -22.92 -2.94 -24.46
N THR A 220 -22.80 -2.88 -25.77
CA THR A 220 -21.50 -2.94 -26.45
C THR A 220 -21.22 -1.58 -27.07
N ILE A 221 -20.13 -0.97 -26.65
CA ILE A 221 -19.63 0.30 -27.19
C ILE A 221 -18.52 -0.02 -28.16
N ILE A 222 -18.64 0.45 -29.37
CA ILE A 222 -17.73 0.21 -30.49
C ILE A 222 -16.94 1.50 -30.72
N PRO A 223 -15.65 1.56 -30.29
CA PRO A 223 -14.77 2.67 -30.62
C PRO A 223 -14.52 2.79 -32.12
N ALA A 224 -14.14 3.97 -32.58
CA ALA A 224 -13.75 4.16 -33.96
C ALA A 224 -12.58 3.22 -34.32
N SER A 225 -12.62 2.62 -35.51
CA SER A 225 -11.61 1.64 -35.97
C SER A 225 -10.17 2.20 -36.00
N SER A 226 -10.03 3.53 -36.08
CA SER A 226 -8.74 4.22 -36.04
C SER A 226 -8.03 4.18 -34.69
N VAL A 227 -8.75 3.84 -33.61
CA VAL A 227 -8.19 3.82 -32.24
C VAL A 227 -7.46 2.51 -31.93
N GLY A 228 -7.82 1.40 -32.62
CA GLY A 228 -7.20 0.10 -32.41
C GLY A 228 -7.56 -0.59 -31.08
N SER A 229 -8.55 -0.07 -30.35
CA SER A 229 -9.06 -0.71 -29.13
C SER A 229 -10.16 -1.72 -29.45
N GLN A 230 -10.36 -2.67 -28.53
CA GLN A 230 -11.44 -3.64 -28.62
C GLN A 230 -12.79 -3.02 -28.23
N ASN A 231 -13.89 -3.68 -28.61
CA ASN A 231 -15.23 -3.31 -28.16
C ASN A 231 -15.33 -3.37 -26.63
N ILE A 232 -16.05 -2.40 -26.06
CA ILE A 232 -16.23 -2.28 -24.62
C ILE A 232 -17.62 -2.85 -24.28
N ASN A 233 -17.66 -3.95 -23.55
CA ASN A 233 -18.92 -4.53 -23.08
C ASN A 233 -19.15 -4.05 -21.64
N VAL A 234 -20.16 -3.21 -21.45
CA VAL A 234 -20.49 -2.62 -20.15
C VAL A 234 -21.81 -3.19 -19.66
N LYS A 235 -21.81 -3.79 -18.50
CA LYS A 235 -23.00 -4.17 -17.77
C LYS A 235 -23.50 -2.95 -17.00
N LEU A 236 -24.70 -2.47 -17.35
CA LEU A 236 -25.37 -1.39 -16.63
C LEU A 236 -26.20 -2.01 -15.51
N ASP A 237 -26.16 -1.43 -14.32
CA ASP A 237 -26.93 -1.89 -13.18
C ASP A 237 -27.85 -0.76 -12.70
N PHE A 238 -29.15 -0.96 -12.85
CA PHE A 238 -30.21 -0.03 -12.49
C PHE A 238 -30.93 -0.41 -11.20
N SER A 239 -30.52 -1.45 -10.49
CA SER A 239 -31.17 -1.99 -9.31
C SER A 239 -31.38 -0.98 -8.16
N ARG A 240 -30.53 0.06 -8.13
CA ARG A 240 -30.59 1.12 -7.10
C ARG A 240 -31.30 2.40 -7.52
N LEU A 241 -31.98 2.38 -8.65
CA LEU A 241 -32.84 3.49 -9.03
C LEU A 241 -34.15 3.43 -8.25
N THR A 242 -34.70 4.61 -8.00
CA THR A 242 -36.02 4.78 -7.36
C THR A 242 -36.89 5.69 -8.20
N MET A 243 -38.19 5.65 -7.99
CA MET A 243 -39.16 6.50 -8.71
C MET A 243 -40.13 7.13 -7.70
N TYR A 244 -39.80 8.33 -7.26
CA TYR A 244 -40.65 9.13 -6.38
C TYR A 244 -40.99 10.47 -7.02
N ALA A 245 -42.07 11.13 -6.54
CA ALA A 245 -42.46 12.47 -6.97
C ALA A 245 -41.52 13.53 -6.36
N ALA A 246 -40.26 13.49 -6.81
CA ALA A 246 -39.18 14.43 -6.45
C ALA A 246 -38.26 14.57 -7.65
N ASP A 247 -37.51 15.65 -7.71
CA ASP A 247 -36.58 15.94 -8.82
C ASP A 247 -35.69 14.74 -9.16
N SER A 248 -35.49 14.52 -10.45
CA SER A 248 -34.61 13.45 -10.92
C SER A 248 -33.15 13.75 -10.52
N SER A 249 -32.56 12.82 -9.76
CA SER A 249 -31.20 12.92 -9.21
C SER A 249 -30.30 11.74 -9.57
N ALA A 250 -30.79 10.85 -10.43
CA ALA A 250 -30.07 9.64 -10.80
C ALA A 250 -28.72 9.95 -11.43
N LYS A 251 -27.69 9.21 -11.04
CA LYS A 251 -26.29 9.36 -11.51
C LYS A 251 -25.58 8.01 -11.54
N ALA A 252 -24.51 7.89 -12.32
CA ALA A 252 -23.59 6.77 -12.25
C ALA A 252 -22.68 6.93 -11.04
N THR A 253 -22.71 5.98 -10.09
CA THR A 253 -21.96 6.05 -8.82
C THR A 253 -20.73 5.15 -8.83
N ASN A 254 -20.77 4.03 -9.51
CA ASN A 254 -19.64 3.09 -9.56
C ASN A 254 -19.37 2.67 -11.02
N VAL A 255 -18.28 3.20 -11.56
CA VAL A 255 -17.74 2.82 -12.87
C VAL A 255 -16.38 2.20 -12.65
N ASP A 256 -16.19 0.94 -13.03
CA ASP A 256 -15.01 0.17 -12.72
C ASP A 256 -13.80 0.42 -13.64
N GLY A 257 -14.04 1.11 -14.77
CA GLY A 257 -12.99 1.51 -15.71
C GLY A 257 -12.21 2.75 -15.25
N TYR A 258 -10.95 2.84 -15.67
CA TYR A 258 -10.08 4.00 -15.42
C TYR A 258 -8.99 4.13 -16.49
N PRO A 259 -8.49 5.35 -16.74
CA PRO A 259 -7.37 5.57 -17.65
C PRO A 259 -6.06 5.07 -17.04
N ALA A 260 -5.02 4.95 -17.86
CA ALA A 260 -3.67 4.73 -17.38
C ALA A 260 -3.25 5.87 -16.43
N GLY A 261 -2.46 5.54 -15.42
CA GLY A 261 -1.94 6.51 -14.44
C GLY A 261 -0.44 6.35 -14.25
N SER A 262 0.28 7.45 -14.05
CA SER A 262 1.68 7.46 -13.64
C SER A 262 1.80 7.44 -12.12
N LEU A 263 2.83 6.79 -11.60
CA LEU A 263 3.15 6.82 -10.17
C LEU A 263 3.51 8.27 -9.77
N VAL A 264 2.78 8.82 -8.81
CA VAL A 264 2.96 10.18 -8.29
C VAL A 264 3.66 10.14 -6.95
N ASP A 265 3.24 9.22 -6.07
CA ASP A 265 3.71 9.12 -4.71
C ASP A 265 3.58 7.66 -4.21
N PHE A 266 4.14 7.38 -3.06
CA PHE A 266 3.98 6.09 -2.37
C PHE A 266 3.86 6.31 -0.86
N SER A 267 3.26 5.34 -0.20
CA SER A 267 3.18 5.30 1.27
C SER A 267 3.56 3.91 1.77
N ILE A 268 4.11 3.85 2.98
CA ILE A 268 4.46 2.59 3.64
C ILE A 268 3.51 2.40 4.81
N GLY A 269 2.91 1.24 4.92
CA GLY A 269 2.02 0.88 6.02
C GLY A 269 2.77 0.32 7.23
N SER A 270 2.09 0.25 8.38
CA SER A 270 2.65 -0.36 9.59
C SER A 270 2.91 -1.86 9.46
N ASP A 271 2.29 -2.50 8.49
CA ASP A 271 2.51 -3.90 8.12
C ASP A 271 3.67 -4.12 7.15
N GLY A 272 4.36 -3.03 6.76
CA GLY A 272 5.47 -3.06 5.82
C GLY A 272 5.05 -3.03 4.34
N MET A 273 3.75 -2.93 4.04
CA MET A 273 3.26 -2.84 2.66
C MET A 273 3.55 -1.45 2.08
N ILE A 274 4.23 -1.43 0.95
CA ILE A 274 4.50 -0.21 0.17
C ILE A 274 3.39 -0.08 -0.86
N THR A 275 2.61 0.98 -0.79
CA THR A 275 1.49 1.26 -1.69
C THR A 275 1.79 2.47 -2.55
N GLY A 276 1.76 2.29 -3.87
CA GLY A 276 1.91 3.37 -4.84
C GLY A 276 0.58 4.09 -5.09
N ILE A 277 0.65 5.41 -5.18
CA ILE A 277 -0.47 6.30 -5.49
C ILE A 277 -0.27 6.83 -6.91
N TYR A 278 -1.26 6.61 -7.78
CA TYR A 278 -1.18 6.95 -9.19
C TYR A 278 -2.02 8.18 -9.54
N SER A 279 -1.65 8.86 -10.63
CA SER A 279 -2.32 10.09 -11.09
C SER A 279 -3.81 9.91 -11.42
N ASN A 280 -4.26 8.67 -11.63
CA ASN A 280 -5.67 8.34 -11.84
C ASN A 280 -6.43 8.05 -10.52
N GLY A 281 -5.82 8.33 -9.36
CA GLY A 281 -6.39 8.11 -8.04
C GLY A 281 -6.43 6.62 -7.60
N LYS A 282 -5.87 5.71 -8.38
CA LYS A 282 -5.78 4.29 -8.00
C LYS A 282 -4.54 4.04 -7.17
N GLN A 283 -4.65 3.01 -6.33
CA GLN A 283 -3.56 2.54 -5.49
C GLN A 283 -3.22 1.10 -5.85
N GLN A 284 -1.94 0.78 -5.85
CA GLN A 284 -1.44 -0.57 -6.12
C GLN A 284 -0.26 -0.88 -5.20
N PRO A 285 -0.15 -2.10 -4.65
CA PRO A 285 1.01 -2.48 -3.87
C PRO A 285 2.25 -2.55 -4.76
N LEU A 286 3.35 -2.01 -4.27
CA LEU A 286 4.66 -2.00 -4.93
C LEU A 286 5.58 -3.08 -4.36
N GLY A 287 5.40 -3.44 -3.09
CA GLY A 287 6.20 -4.44 -2.38
C GLY A 287 5.80 -4.54 -0.91
N LEU A 288 6.33 -5.53 -0.24
CA LEU A 288 6.16 -5.78 1.19
C LEU A 288 7.54 -5.97 1.82
N ILE A 289 7.90 -5.13 2.79
CA ILE A 289 9.18 -5.21 3.50
C ILE A 289 9.18 -6.43 4.40
N ALA A 290 10.24 -7.25 4.31
CA ALA A 290 10.45 -8.40 5.18
C ALA A 290 11.32 -8.02 6.38
N LEU A 291 10.98 -8.57 7.54
CA LEU A 291 11.78 -8.53 8.74
C LEU A 291 12.42 -9.90 9.03
N ALA A 292 13.56 -9.88 9.70
CA ALA A 292 14.20 -11.08 10.23
C ALA A 292 14.08 -11.11 11.75
N GLY A 293 13.70 -12.26 12.30
CA GLY A 293 13.76 -12.56 13.72
C GLY A 293 14.94 -13.45 14.05
N PHE A 294 15.52 -13.27 15.24
CA PHE A 294 16.57 -14.13 15.78
C PHE A 294 16.22 -14.54 17.21
N ASP A 295 16.46 -15.80 17.53
CA ASP A 295 16.20 -16.33 18.89
C ASP A 295 17.07 -15.68 19.95
N ASN A 296 18.31 -15.31 19.58
CA ASN A 296 19.25 -14.59 20.44
C ASN A 296 19.90 -13.42 19.69
N PRO A 297 19.28 -12.22 19.68
CA PRO A 297 19.84 -11.04 19.00
C PRO A 297 21.23 -10.60 19.53
N ALA A 298 21.51 -10.83 20.83
CA ALA A 298 22.80 -10.48 21.43
C ALA A 298 23.97 -11.31 20.86
N GLY A 299 23.67 -12.46 20.28
CA GLY A 299 24.64 -13.34 19.61
C GLY A 299 25.02 -12.89 18.19
N LEU A 300 24.40 -11.86 17.64
CA LEU A 300 24.72 -11.34 16.32
C LEU A 300 26.10 -10.66 16.30
N GLN A 301 26.86 -10.91 15.24
CA GLN A 301 28.17 -10.27 15.03
C GLN A 301 27.98 -8.89 14.40
N LYS A 302 28.50 -7.85 15.05
CA LYS A 302 28.51 -6.48 14.52
C LYS A 302 29.60 -6.32 13.45
N VAL A 303 29.23 -5.83 12.26
CA VAL A 303 30.16 -5.65 11.12
C VAL A 303 30.34 -4.19 10.70
N GLY A 304 29.96 -3.25 11.55
CA GLY A 304 30.02 -1.81 11.26
C GLY A 304 28.74 -1.27 10.65
N GLU A 305 28.61 0.06 10.54
CA GLU A 305 27.46 0.78 9.94
C GLU A 305 26.08 0.31 10.44
N ASN A 306 25.98 -0.05 11.74
CA ASN A 306 24.77 -0.62 12.36
C ASN A 306 24.27 -1.91 11.71
N MET A 307 25.16 -2.67 11.07
CA MET A 307 24.85 -3.95 10.45
C MET A 307 25.35 -5.12 11.28
N TYR A 308 24.61 -6.21 11.18
CA TYR A 308 24.82 -7.45 11.91
C TYR A 308 24.87 -8.63 10.97
N LEU A 309 25.66 -9.64 11.29
CA LEU A 309 25.69 -10.95 10.65
C LEU A 309 25.24 -12.03 11.64
N PRO A 310 24.54 -13.07 11.17
CA PRO A 310 24.17 -14.17 12.02
C PRO A 310 25.41 -14.98 12.42
N THR A 311 25.37 -15.53 13.61
CA THR A 311 26.38 -16.45 14.14
C THR A 311 25.71 -17.72 14.64
N THR A 312 26.49 -18.74 14.96
CA THR A 312 25.97 -19.98 15.57
C THR A 312 25.17 -19.71 16.86
N ASN A 313 25.53 -18.65 17.60
CA ASN A 313 24.87 -18.30 18.85
C ASN A 313 23.56 -17.50 18.66
N SER A 314 23.42 -16.76 17.56
CA SER A 314 22.20 -16.02 17.24
C SER A 314 21.14 -16.87 16.56
N GLY A 315 21.52 -18.04 16.01
CA GLY A 315 20.73 -18.80 15.05
C GLY A 315 20.93 -18.31 13.62
N GLU A 316 20.61 -19.17 12.67
CA GLU A 316 20.69 -18.83 11.24
C GLU A 316 19.42 -18.11 10.75
N PHE A 317 19.59 -17.25 9.77
CA PHE A 317 18.45 -16.65 9.07
C PHE A 317 17.69 -17.72 8.28
N LYS A 318 16.46 -18.00 8.66
CA LYS A 318 15.62 -19.04 8.05
C LYS A 318 14.73 -18.49 6.93
N LYS A 319 13.95 -17.46 7.24
CA LYS A 319 13.02 -16.80 6.30
C LYS A 319 12.72 -15.37 6.71
N GLY A 320 12.28 -14.57 5.76
CA GLY A 320 11.66 -13.28 6.06
C GLY A 320 10.27 -13.48 6.70
N VAL A 321 9.87 -12.54 7.52
CA VAL A 321 8.57 -12.52 8.20
C VAL A 321 7.93 -11.17 7.97
N LYS A 322 6.61 -11.14 7.81
CA LYS A 322 5.85 -9.90 7.67
C LYS A 322 5.87 -9.12 9.00
N ALA A 323 6.01 -7.79 8.92
CA ALA A 323 5.92 -6.93 10.09
C ALA A 323 4.58 -7.12 10.84
N GLY A 324 4.66 -7.14 12.18
CA GLY A 324 3.50 -7.36 13.03
C GLY A 324 3.02 -8.81 13.12
N SER A 325 3.79 -9.79 12.63
CA SER A 325 3.47 -11.22 12.70
C SER A 325 4.62 -12.04 13.30
N GLU A 326 4.33 -13.27 13.72
CA GLU A 326 5.29 -14.22 14.32
C GLU A 326 6.11 -13.64 15.49
N GLY A 327 5.53 -12.70 16.26
CA GLY A 327 6.20 -12.05 17.40
C GLY A 327 7.15 -10.90 17.02
N LEU A 328 7.27 -10.57 15.75
CA LEU A 328 8.03 -9.41 15.29
C LEU A 328 7.23 -8.11 15.39
N GLY A 329 7.95 -6.99 15.54
CA GLY A 329 7.38 -5.67 15.64
C GLY A 329 6.69 -5.19 14.37
N SER A 330 5.82 -4.19 14.53
CA SER A 330 5.26 -3.41 13.43
C SER A 330 6.24 -2.33 12.98
N LEU A 331 6.04 -1.80 11.78
CA LEU A 331 6.81 -0.66 11.28
C LEU A 331 6.10 0.65 11.63
N ASN A 332 6.90 1.66 11.95
CA ASN A 332 6.42 3.02 12.15
C ASN A 332 7.03 3.93 11.06
N PRO A 333 6.26 4.27 10.03
CA PRO A 333 6.74 5.09 8.91
C PRO A 333 6.99 6.55 9.32
N GLY A 334 7.96 7.20 8.67
CA GLY A 334 8.34 8.58 8.97
C GLY A 334 9.00 8.74 10.33
N THR A 335 9.64 7.68 10.82
CA THR A 335 10.34 7.69 12.11
C THR A 335 11.65 6.92 12.04
N LEU A 336 12.60 7.28 12.90
CA LEU A 336 13.86 6.56 13.09
C LEU A 336 14.03 6.17 14.55
N GLU A 337 14.61 5.01 14.79
CA GLU A 337 15.02 4.57 16.13
C GLU A 337 16.30 5.31 16.54
N MET A 338 16.25 5.97 17.67
CA MET A 338 17.40 6.67 18.26
C MET A 338 18.34 5.67 18.96
N SER A 339 19.56 6.10 19.26
CA SER A 339 20.48 5.33 20.10
C SER A 339 19.86 5.06 21.48
N ASN A 340 20.05 3.84 21.99
CA ASN A 340 19.69 3.45 23.35
C ASN A 340 20.75 3.83 24.40
N VAL A 341 21.82 4.54 24.01
CA VAL A 341 22.92 4.93 24.87
C VAL A 341 22.65 6.28 25.54
N ASP A 342 22.61 6.30 26.88
CA ASP A 342 22.65 7.52 27.68
C ASP A 342 24.10 7.91 27.98
N LEU A 343 24.60 8.87 27.23
CA LEU A 343 25.99 9.35 27.38
C LEU A 343 26.32 9.80 28.82
N SER A 344 25.39 10.45 29.52
CA SER A 344 25.60 10.95 30.87
C SER A 344 25.82 9.80 31.86
N LYS A 345 25.03 8.75 31.73
CA LYS A 345 25.14 7.53 32.52
C LYS A 345 26.47 6.83 32.25
N GLU A 346 26.80 6.60 30.97
CA GLU A 346 28.01 5.90 30.55
C GLU A 346 29.28 6.63 30.99
N PHE A 347 29.32 7.98 30.86
CA PHE A 347 30.44 8.77 31.38
C PHE A 347 30.56 8.71 32.90
N THR A 348 29.43 8.71 33.62
CA THR A 348 29.45 8.58 35.07
C THR A 348 30.01 7.23 35.52
N GLU A 349 29.54 6.15 34.88
CA GLU A 349 30.06 4.79 35.16
C GLU A 349 31.53 4.66 34.80
N MET A 350 31.98 5.27 33.69
CA MET A 350 33.41 5.32 33.33
C MET A 350 34.24 6.04 34.41
N ILE A 351 33.78 7.20 34.91
CA ILE A 351 34.48 7.95 35.95
C ILE A 351 34.55 7.14 37.26
N ILE A 352 33.45 6.49 37.66
CA ILE A 352 33.42 5.63 38.86
C ILE A 352 34.41 4.48 38.72
N THR A 353 34.42 3.80 37.58
CA THR A 353 35.33 2.68 37.30
C THR A 353 36.79 3.14 37.30
N GLN A 354 37.11 4.28 36.67
CA GLN A 354 38.44 4.85 36.68
C GLN A 354 38.93 5.20 38.12
N ARG A 355 38.04 5.81 38.92
CA ARG A 355 38.39 6.13 40.34
C ARG A 355 38.56 4.86 41.17
N GLY A 356 37.74 3.83 40.96
CA GLY A 356 37.88 2.53 41.60
C GLY A 356 39.22 1.85 41.27
N PHE A 357 39.59 1.89 39.97
CA PHE A 357 40.90 1.37 39.54
C PHE A 357 42.07 2.14 40.16
N GLN A 358 41.99 3.49 40.16
CA GLN A 358 43.01 4.33 40.81
C GLN A 358 43.14 4.08 42.32
N ALA A 359 42.01 3.88 43.02
CA ALA A 359 42.01 3.58 44.45
C ALA A 359 42.71 2.23 44.73
N ASN A 360 42.38 1.19 43.95
CA ASN A 360 43.03 -0.11 44.10
C ASN A 360 44.52 -0.08 43.76
N SER A 361 44.92 0.70 42.73
CA SER A 361 46.31 0.90 42.36
C SER A 361 47.12 1.61 43.49
N ARG A 362 46.48 2.60 44.17
CA ARG A 362 47.14 3.28 45.32
C ARG A 362 47.37 2.37 46.50
N ILE A 363 46.45 1.42 46.76
CA ILE A 363 46.65 0.42 47.83
C ILE A 363 47.93 -0.39 47.58
N ILE A 364 48.19 -0.76 46.33
CA ILE A 364 49.37 -1.53 45.92
C ILE A 364 50.64 -0.70 46.16
N THR A 365 50.64 0.58 45.70
CA THR A 365 51.79 1.45 45.86
C THR A 365 52.07 1.74 47.33
N THR A 366 51.02 1.98 48.14
CA THR A 366 51.21 2.21 49.62
C THR A 366 51.70 0.96 50.33
N SER A 367 51.25 -0.24 49.88
CA SER A 367 51.80 -1.49 50.45
C SER A 367 53.24 -1.71 50.06
N ASP A 368 53.67 -1.32 48.86
CA ASP A 368 55.09 -1.40 48.46
C ASP A 368 55.96 -0.43 49.20
N GLU A 369 55.49 0.82 49.43
CA GLU A 369 56.15 1.80 50.27
C GLU A 369 56.33 1.31 51.73
N MET A 370 55.28 0.72 52.33
CA MET A 370 55.35 0.14 53.66
C MET A 370 56.38 -1.03 53.76
N LEU A 371 56.40 -1.87 52.68
CA LEU A 371 57.40 -2.96 52.63
C LEU A 371 58.81 -2.44 52.47
N GLN A 372 59.06 -1.34 51.75
CA GLN A 372 60.33 -0.68 51.60
C GLN A 372 60.78 -0.09 52.93
N GLU A 373 59.90 0.58 53.70
CA GLU A 373 60.17 1.10 55.03
C GLU A 373 60.53 -0.02 55.99
N LEU A 374 59.79 -1.15 55.96
CA LEU A 374 60.11 -2.31 56.80
C LEU A 374 61.50 -2.93 56.49
N VAL A 375 61.92 -2.96 55.25
CA VAL A 375 63.23 -3.43 54.81
C VAL A 375 64.36 -2.45 55.30
N ASN A 376 64.08 -1.15 55.25
CA ASN A 376 64.98 -0.13 55.69
C ASN A 376 65.18 -0.11 57.24
N LEU A 377 64.15 -0.46 58.02
CA LEU A 377 64.21 -0.57 59.47
C LEU A 377 65.03 -1.81 59.95
N LYS A 378 65.30 -2.78 59.05
CA LYS A 378 66.09 -3.98 59.37
C LYS A 378 67.58 -3.82 59.09
N ARG A 379 68.02 -2.64 58.68
CA ARG A 379 69.42 -2.23 58.59
C ARG A 379 69.71 -1.33 59.79
#